data_74cc88a3ddb767ddd3c82b899593ad84
#
_entry.id   74cc88a3ddb767ddd3c82b899593ad84
#
_cell.length_a   1.000
_cell.length_b   1.000
_cell.length_c   1.000
_cell.angle_alpha   90.00
_cell.angle_beta   90.00
_cell.angle_gamma   90.00
#
_symmetry.space_group_name_H-M   'P 1'
#
loop_
_entity.id
_entity.type
_entity.pdbx_description
1 polymer ?
#
loop_
_entity_poly.entity_id
_entity_poly.type
_entity_poly.pdbx_seq_one_letter_code
_entity_poly.pdbx_strand_id
1 'polypeptide(L)'
;MSAPGAAEGGTRGGSISVPCEEDAANRRAHDCEDQTMAKNDREKTVRTQTTGPIGVALIGTKFMGRAHSTAWGKCAQFFDLRRPPAMKVVAGRNPDETNAFAAKWGWEHATTNWRDILTNPDVELVDVSTPNHLHAEMSIACLEAGKHVACEKPLAGTLADAKKMVLAARAAAKKGVRTFVWYNYRRCPAVALAHRMVKEGRLGRIFHVRASYLQDWGGPDTPLLWRFQGDLAGSGAHGDLNAHIIDMARFITGDEITEVVGSIEETFVKERAVVANAGGEISGKGAKGASSGKKSGKSTVDDAVLFLARFKQGAVASFEATRLATGNQNRNNIEINGEKGSLKFDFERMNELQWWDHTLDPKLRGWSRIMCTDGSHPYAGHYWPAAHLIGYEHGFISQAADISAMVAGGSPVVSMPDFEDALKTQCVLEAAIRSARE
;
A
#
# COMPACT_ATOMS: atom_id res chain seq x y z
N MET A 1 9.41 -33.81 -55.34
CA MET A 1 8.20 -33.50 -54.57
C MET A 1 8.60 -32.55 -53.43
N SER A 2 8.20 -31.30 -53.59
CA SER A 2 8.61 -30.17 -52.75
C SER A 2 7.83 -30.18 -51.42
N ALA A 3 8.54 -29.95 -50.32
CA ALA A 3 7.91 -29.73 -49.00
C ALA A 3 7.34 -28.30 -48.94
N PRO A 4 6.18 -28.10 -48.28
CA PRO A 4 5.64 -26.76 -48.09
C PRO A 4 6.31 -26.05 -46.90
N GLY A 5 6.60 -24.76 -47.08
CA GLY A 5 7.26 -23.90 -46.14
C GLY A 5 6.46 -23.70 -44.85
N ALA A 6 7.19 -23.59 -43.74
CA ALA A 6 6.67 -23.22 -42.45
C ALA A 6 6.20 -21.75 -42.45
N ALA A 7 4.95 -21.51 -42.15
CA ALA A 7 4.43 -20.17 -41.90
C ALA A 7 4.88 -19.70 -40.53
N GLU A 8 5.79 -18.73 -40.48
CA GLU A 8 6.04 -17.90 -39.31
C GLU A 8 4.88 -16.94 -39.13
N GLY A 9 4.02 -17.19 -38.15
CA GLY A 9 2.87 -16.37 -37.81
C GLY A 9 2.57 -16.46 -36.33
N GLY A 10 3.58 -16.19 -35.51
CA GLY A 10 3.35 -15.98 -34.06
C GLY A 10 2.93 -14.55 -33.84
N THR A 11 1.62 -14.32 -33.71
CA THR A 11 1.09 -13.09 -33.10
C THR A 11 1.59 -13.02 -31.67
N ARG A 12 2.58 -12.16 -31.41
CA ARG A 12 2.93 -11.77 -30.04
C ARG A 12 1.69 -11.11 -29.47
N GLY A 13 1.05 -11.71 -28.46
CA GLY A 13 -0.01 -11.07 -27.68
C GLY A 13 0.50 -9.70 -27.25
N GLY A 14 -0.34 -8.66 -27.42
CA GLY A 14 0.04 -7.29 -27.15
C GLY A 14 0.53 -7.15 -25.70
N SER A 15 1.77 -6.72 -25.53
CA SER A 15 2.31 -6.36 -24.22
C SER A 15 2.14 -4.86 -24.00
N ILE A 16 1.76 -4.47 -22.79
CA ILE A 16 1.63 -3.07 -22.38
C ILE A 16 2.85 -2.70 -21.56
N SER A 17 3.65 -1.74 -22.04
CA SER A 17 4.71 -1.15 -21.23
C SER A 17 4.10 -0.38 -20.05
N VAL A 18 4.68 -0.50 -18.87
CA VAL A 18 4.27 0.25 -17.69
C VAL A 18 4.68 1.71 -17.86
N PRO A 19 3.77 2.68 -17.92
CA PRO A 19 4.02 4.05 -18.38
C PRO A 19 4.68 4.95 -17.32
N CYS A 20 5.56 4.42 -16.49
CA CYS A 20 6.23 5.13 -15.41
C CYS A 20 7.68 5.54 -15.70
N GLU A 21 8.15 5.43 -16.95
CA GLU A 21 9.43 6.02 -17.29
C GLU A 21 9.28 7.54 -17.41
N GLU A 22 10.01 8.27 -16.57
CA GLU A 22 10.27 9.70 -16.77
C GLU A 22 11.03 9.85 -18.11
N ASP A 23 10.66 10.88 -18.88
CA ASP A 23 11.43 11.28 -20.06
C ASP A 23 12.92 11.31 -19.73
N ALA A 24 13.74 10.64 -20.55
CA ALA A 24 15.19 10.49 -20.36
C ALA A 24 15.95 11.84 -20.25
N ALA A 25 15.28 12.96 -20.56
CA ALA A 25 15.79 14.32 -20.37
C ALA A 25 15.88 14.75 -18.89
N ASN A 26 15.01 14.21 -18.00
CA ASN A 26 15.02 14.58 -16.58
C ASN A 26 16.07 13.79 -15.78
N ARG A 27 16.46 12.57 -16.22
CA ARG A 27 17.52 11.77 -15.56
C ARG A 27 18.90 12.42 -15.64
N ARG A 28 19.23 13.08 -16.78
CA ARG A 28 20.53 13.75 -16.95
C ARG A 28 20.68 14.99 -16.09
N ALA A 29 19.58 15.62 -15.71
CA ALA A 29 19.60 16.77 -14.78
C ALA A 29 19.85 16.30 -13.33
N HIS A 30 19.25 15.17 -12.90
CA HIS A 30 19.44 14.62 -11.55
C HIS A 30 20.84 14.04 -11.32
N ASP A 31 21.41 13.30 -12.28
CA ASP A 31 22.77 12.75 -12.18
C ASP A 31 23.85 13.84 -12.14
N CYS A 32 23.58 15.02 -12.71
CA CYS A 32 24.47 16.18 -12.65
C CYS A 32 24.34 16.98 -11.34
N GLU A 33 23.15 17.01 -10.73
CA GLU A 33 22.92 17.69 -9.43
C GLU A 33 23.46 16.87 -8.26
N ASP A 34 23.35 15.52 -8.28
CA ASP A 34 23.87 14.66 -7.22
C ASP A 34 25.40 14.72 -7.10
N GLN A 35 26.13 14.89 -8.20
CA GLN A 35 27.59 15.05 -8.15
C GLN A 35 28.03 16.45 -7.69
N THR A 36 27.16 17.46 -7.80
CA THR A 36 27.43 18.83 -7.35
C THR A 36 27.04 19.03 -5.89
N MET A 37 26.03 18.33 -5.40
CA MET A 37 25.54 18.41 -4.01
C MET A 37 26.54 17.79 -3.00
N ALA A 38 27.31 16.79 -3.40
CA ALA A 38 28.31 16.18 -2.53
C ALA A 38 29.49 17.11 -2.15
N LYS A 39 29.64 18.26 -2.78
CA LYS A 39 30.70 19.27 -2.49
C LYS A 39 30.28 20.49 -1.73
N ASN A 40 28.97 20.78 -1.63
CA ASN A 40 28.45 22.00 -1.00
C ASN A 40 27.74 21.79 0.36
N ASP A 41 27.86 20.62 0.98
CA ASP A 41 27.15 20.25 2.22
C ASP A 41 27.81 20.85 3.50
N ARG A 42 28.40 22.03 3.44
CA ARG A 42 28.98 22.73 4.60
C ARG A 42 28.21 23.95 5.11
N GLU A 43 27.14 24.36 4.46
CA GLU A 43 26.20 25.36 5.00
C GLU A 43 24.85 24.70 5.32
N LYS A 44 24.82 23.84 6.36
CA LYS A 44 23.56 23.39 6.96
C LYS A 44 22.91 24.58 7.66
N THR A 45 21.86 25.12 7.06
CA THR A 45 20.86 25.91 7.78
C THR A 45 20.40 25.07 8.96
N VAL A 46 20.80 25.43 10.17
CA VAL A 46 20.36 24.79 11.42
C VAL A 46 18.86 25.08 11.55
N ARG A 47 18.02 24.18 11.00
CA ARG A 47 16.61 24.13 11.40
C ARG A 47 16.62 23.88 12.90
N THR A 48 16.05 24.80 13.68
CA THR A 48 15.75 24.60 15.11
C THR A 48 15.04 23.25 15.21
N GLN A 49 15.69 22.27 15.85
CA GLN A 49 15.13 20.94 16.03
C GLN A 49 13.88 21.09 16.89
N THR A 50 12.71 20.91 16.29
CA THR A 50 11.46 20.86 17.02
C THR A 50 11.53 19.75 18.06
N THR A 51 11.42 20.07 19.33
CA THR A 51 11.66 19.14 20.46
C THR A 51 10.40 18.57 21.07
N GLY A 52 9.22 18.90 20.58
CA GLY A 52 7.94 18.40 21.08
C GLY A 52 7.42 17.18 20.31
N PRO A 53 6.26 16.62 20.72
CA PRO A 53 5.58 15.57 20.00
C PRO A 53 5.20 16.02 18.59
N ILE A 54 4.99 15.05 17.67
CA ILE A 54 4.51 15.31 16.32
C ILE A 54 2.98 15.47 16.38
N GLY A 55 2.45 16.64 16.09
CA GLY A 55 1.01 16.83 16.00
C GLY A 55 0.44 16.14 14.77
N VAL A 56 -0.43 15.16 14.98
CA VAL A 56 -1.08 14.37 13.91
C VAL A 56 -2.54 14.76 13.78
N ALA A 57 -3.01 14.93 12.55
CA ALA A 57 -4.43 14.99 12.23
C ALA A 57 -4.83 13.80 11.36
N LEU A 58 -6.06 13.29 11.54
CA LEU A 58 -6.65 12.21 10.75
C LEU A 58 -7.87 12.71 9.99
N ILE A 59 -7.94 12.42 8.69
CA ILE A 59 -9.13 12.68 7.88
C ILE A 59 -9.78 11.34 7.52
N GLY A 60 -10.92 11.03 8.15
CA GLY A 60 -11.66 9.78 7.95
C GLY A 60 -11.87 9.00 9.26
N THR A 61 -13.12 8.58 9.52
CA THR A 61 -13.54 7.98 10.81
C THR A 61 -14.08 6.55 10.67
N LYS A 62 -13.98 5.95 9.46
CA LYS A 62 -14.50 4.59 9.24
C LYS A 62 -13.43 3.52 9.54
N PHE A 63 -13.45 2.38 8.85
CA PHE A 63 -12.58 1.23 9.17
C PHE A 63 -11.08 1.62 9.25
N MET A 64 -10.54 2.29 8.21
CA MET A 64 -9.13 2.69 8.23
C MET A 64 -8.85 3.75 9.30
N GLY A 65 -9.76 4.68 9.52
CA GLY A 65 -9.62 5.65 10.61
C GLY A 65 -9.45 4.98 11.99
N ARG A 66 -10.13 3.87 12.25
CA ARG A 66 -9.96 3.07 13.49
C ARG A 66 -8.58 2.41 13.55
N ALA A 67 -8.14 1.80 12.44
CA ALA A 67 -6.84 1.15 12.36
C ALA A 67 -5.70 2.15 12.59
N HIS A 68 -5.78 3.31 11.94
CA HIS A 68 -4.79 4.38 12.08
C HIS A 68 -4.82 5.05 13.46
N SER A 69 -6.01 5.25 14.05
CA SER A 69 -6.10 5.75 15.43
C SER A 69 -5.45 4.78 16.43
N THR A 70 -5.63 3.46 16.24
CA THR A 70 -4.88 2.46 17.02
C THR A 70 -3.38 2.62 16.82
N ALA A 71 -2.94 2.78 15.58
CA ALA A 71 -1.52 2.91 15.24
C ALA A 71 -0.89 4.14 15.89
N TRP A 72 -1.48 5.31 15.70
CA TRP A 72 -0.98 6.56 16.29
C TRP A 72 -1.00 6.55 17.82
N GLY A 73 -2.07 6.01 18.41
CA GLY A 73 -2.22 5.94 19.88
C GLY A 73 -1.34 4.90 20.55
N LYS A 74 -0.74 3.95 19.79
CA LYS A 74 0.01 2.84 20.37
C LYS A 74 1.49 2.81 19.97
N CYS A 75 1.91 3.42 18.87
CA CYS A 75 3.29 3.25 18.39
C CYS A 75 4.35 3.71 19.42
N ALA A 76 4.11 4.80 20.15
CA ALA A 76 5.04 5.28 21.18
C ALA A 76 5.09 4.39 22.45
N GLN A 77 4.19 3.43 22.59
CA GLN A 77 4.21 2.47 23.71
C GLN A 77 5.11 1.26 23.39
N PHE A 78 5.35 0.99 22.11
CA PHE A 78 6.17 -0.14 21.66
C PHE A 78 7.52 0.28 21.08
N PHE A 79 7.66 1.53 20.62
CA PHE A 79 8.86 2.03 19.98
C PHE A 79 9.40 3.25 20.71
N ASP A 80 10.72 3.30 20.93
CA ASP A 80 11.41 4.45 21.50
C ASP A 80 11.52 5.57 20.47
N LEU A 81 10.49 6.41 20.41
CA LEU A 81 10.38 7.48 19.43
C LEU A 81 10.97 8.78 19.97
N ARG A 82 11.91 9.38 19.23
CA ARG A 82 12.48 10.69 19.57
C ARG A 82 11.41 11.77 19.68
N ARG A 83 10.40 11.73 18.83
CA ARG A 83 9.22 12.60 18.83
C ARG A 83 7.99 11.70 18.69
N PRO A 84 7.29 11.40 19.80
CA PRO A 84 6.07 10.60 19.74
C PRO A 84 4.94 11.37 19.05
N PRO A 85 3.99 10.70 18.38
CA PRO A 85 2.82 11.36 17.83
C PRO A 85 1.88 11.84 18.93
N ALA A 86 1.23 13.00 18.70
CA ALA A 86 0.13 13.52 19.49
C ALA A 86 -1.11 13.62 18.59
N MET A 87 -2.18 12.95 18.97
CA MET A 87 -3.43 12.84 18.19
C MET A 87 -4.26 14.12 18.37
N LYS A 88 -4.02 15.15 17.55
CA LYS A 88 -4.57 16.51 17.71
C LYS A 88 -5.98 16.65 17.17
N VAL A 89 -6.22 16.31 15.92
CA VAL A 89 -7.50 16.57 15.27
C VAL A 89 -7.95 15.36 14.46
N VAL A 90 -9.23 15.01 14.58
CA VAL A 90 -9.87 14.10 13.63
C VAL A 90 -10.97 14.82 12.86
N ALA A 91 -10.97 14.64 11.53
CA ALA A 91 -11.98 15.20 10.65
C ALA A 91 -12.92 14.10 10.11
N GLY A 92 -14.23 14.35 10.21
CA GLY A 92 -15.28 13.49 9.68
C GLY A 92 -16.42 14.30 9.07
N ARG A 93 -17.45 13.66 8.53
CA ARG A 93 -18.57 14.35 7.86
C ARG A 93 -19.74 14.67 8.78
N ASN A 94 -20.00 13.80 9.73
CA ASN A 94 -21.11 13.94 10.66
C ASN A 94 -20.56 14.41 12.02
N PRO A 95 -21.05 15.52 12.60
CA PRO A 95 -20.51 16.08 13.83
C PRO A 95 -20.63 15.11 15.01
N ASP A 96 -21.79 14.47 15.20
CA ASP A 96 -22.01 13.58 16.34
C ASP A 96 -21.14 12.32 16.25
N GLU A 97 -21.07 11.69 15.06
CA GLU A 97 -20.20 10.55 14.83
C GLU A 97 -18.71 10.91 15.00
N THR A 98 -18.31 12.11 14.57
CA THR A 98 -16.91 12.54 14.62
C THR A 98 -16.50 12.87 16.06
N ASN A 99 -17.36 13.54 16.82
CA ASN A 99 -17.14 13.80 18.26
C ASN A 99 -17.08 12.48 19.06
N ALA A 100 -18.01 11.57 18.82
CA ALA A 100 -18.00 10.26 19.46
C ALA A 100 -16.74 9.44 19.09
N PHE A 101 -16.28 9.55 17.83
CA PHE A 101 -15.05 8.92 17.39
C PHE A 101 -13.83 9.53 18.09
N ALA A 102 -13.72 10.86 18.15
CA ALA A 102 -12.64 11.56 18.82
C ALA A 102 -12.52 11.13 20.28
N ALA A 103 -13.63 11.20 21.03
CA ALA A 103 -13.68 10.78 22.44
C ALA A 103 -13.27 9.31 22.64
N LYS A 104 -13.74 8.41 21.74
CA LYS A 104 -13.45 6.98 21.85
C LYS A 104 -12.00 6.63 21.57
N TRP A 105 -11.36 7.32 20.60
CA TRP A 105 -10.02 6.98 20.11
C TRP A 105 -8.92 7.89 20.66
N GLY A 106 -9.26 8.89 21.48
CA GLY A 106 -8.30 9.76 22.15
C GLY A 106 -7.77 10.90 21.29
N TRP A 107 -8.55 11.39 20.33
CA TRP A 107 -8.26 12.62 19.59
C TRP A 107 -8.62 13.83 20.43
N GLU A 108 -7.74 14.84 20.50
CA GLU A 108 -7.97 16.05 21.31
C GLU A 108 -9.16 16.87 20.78
N HIS A 109 -9.31 16.96 19.47
CA HIS A 109 -10.34 17.74 18.80
C HIS A 109 -11.01 16.98 17.65
N ALA A 110 -12.26 17.34 17.36
CA ALA A 110 -13.04 16.87 16.24
C ALA A 110 -13.47 18.06 15.35
N THR A 111 -13.46 17.88 14.03
CA THR A 111 -14.01 18.87 13.08
C THR A 111 -14.79 18.18 11.97
N THR A 112 -15.75 18.91 11.38
CA THR A 112 -16.43 18.46 10.16
C THR A 112 -15.88 19.13 8.89
N ASN A 113 -14.98 20.09 9.05
CA ASN A 113 -14.28 20.74 7.95
C ASN A 113 -12.80 20.39 7.99
N TRP A 114 -12.37 19.44 7.16
CA TRP A 114 -10.98 19.01 7.11
C TRP A 114 -10.00 20.15 6.74
N ARG A 115 -10.49 21.25 6.12
CA ARG A 115 -9.65 22.41 5.75
C ARG A 115 -9.17 23.20 6.96
N ASP A 116 -9.82 23.07 8.11
CA ASP A 116 -9.36 23.68 9.37
C ASP A 116 -7.98 23.14 9.78
N ILE A 117 -7.65 21.90 9.37
CA ILE A 117 -6.37 21.25 9.63
C ILE A 117 -5.22 21.98 8.91
N LEU A 118 -5.47 22.58 7.73
CA LEU A 118 -4.44 23.22 6.90
C LEU A 118 -3.77 24.39 7.61
N THR A 119 -4.53 25.15 8.39
CA THR A 119 -4.06 26.33 9.12
C THR A 119 -3.76 26.09 10.59
N ASN A 120 -4.01 24.86 11.09
CA ASN A 120 -3.75 24.53 12.48
C ASN A 120 -2.24 24.41 12.75
N PRO A 121 -1.64 25.27 13.60
CA PRO A 121 -0.21 25.25 13.88
C PRO A 121 0.24 24.02 14.68
N ASP A 122 -0.68 23.38 15.44
CA ASP A 122 -0.37 22.21 16.25
C ASP A 122 -0.32 20.92 15.43
N VAL A 123 -0.65 20.96 14.13
CA VAL A 123 -0.62 19.82 13.23
C VAL A 123 0.60 19.91 12.29
N GLU A 124 1.46 18.89 12.33
CA GLU A 124 2.63 18.75 11.45
C GLU A 124 2.40 17.67 10.39
N LEU A 125 1.66 16.61 10.72
CA LEU A 125 1.40 15.45 9.87
C LEU A 125 -0.10 15.23 9.71
N VAL A 126 -0.54 15.06 8.47
CA VAL A 126 -1.93 14.72 8.15
C VAL A 126 -2.02 13.31 7.61
N ASP A 127 -2.89 12.52 8.20
CA ASP A 127 -3.19 11.14 7.80
C ASP A 127 -4.52 11.11 7.03
N VAL A 128 -4.48 10.75 5.74
CA VAL A 128 -5.64 10.75 4.84
C VAL A 128 -6.13 9.32 4.67
N SER A 129 -7.26 8.98 5.30
CA SER A 129 -7.89 7.65 5.28
C SER A 129 -9.32 7.68 4.71
N THR A 130 -9.52 8.48 3.68
CA THR A 130 -10.79 8.70 2.99
C THR A 130 -11.02 7.71 1.84
N PRO A 131 -12.18 7.73 1.14
CA PRO A 131 -12.33 7.07 -0.16
C PRO A 131 -11.34 7.61 -1.21
N ASN A 132 -10.94 6.74 -2.14
CA ASN A 132 -9.80 6.94 -3.05
C ASN A 132 -9.87 8.23 -3.88
N HIS A 133 -11.08 8.64 -4.33
CA HIS A 133 -11.27 9.87 -5.14
C HIS A 133 -10.94 11.16 -4.39
N LEU A 134 -10.87 11.13 -3.05
CA LEU A 134 -10.55 12.30 -2.22
C LEU A 134 -9.05 12.39 -1.87
N HIS A 135 -8.27 11.34 -2.12
CA HIS A 135 -6.85 11.29 -1.75
C HIS A 135 -6.06 12.45 -2.36
N ALA A 136 -6.26 12.72 -3.64
CA ALA A 136 -5.49 13.76 -4.36
C ALA A 136 -5.81 15.17 -3.84
N GLU A 137 -7.09 15.55 -3.77
CA GLU A 137 -7.49 16.88 -3.28
C GLU A 137 -6.91 17.15 -1.90
N MET A 138 -7.15 16.22 -0.97
CA MET A 138 -6.77 16.41 0.43
C MET A 138 -5.25 16.40 0.62
N SER A 139 -4.56 15.45 -0.01
CA SER A 139 -3.10 15.34 0.12
C SER A 139 -2.38 16.55 -0.50
N ILE A 140 -2.79 17.00 -1.67
CA ILE A 140 -2.18 18.15 -2.34
C ILE A 140 -2.36 19.40 -1.48
N ALA A 141 -3.57 19.68 -1.00
CA ALA A 141 -3.83 20.85 -0.14
C ALA A 141 -2.99 20.81 1.15
N CYS A 142 -2.83 19.63 1.78
CA CYS A 142 -1.98 19.48 2.95
C CYS A 142 -0.50 19.75 2.65
N LEU A 143 0.01 19.25 1.51
CA LEU A 143 1.39 19.48 1.07
C LEU A 143 1.65 20.95 0.79
N GLU A 144 0.70 21.65 0.12
CA GLU A 144 0.76 23.09 -0.15
C GLU A 144 0.77 23.91 1.14
N ALA A 145 0.03 23.47 2.16
CA ALA A 145 0.03 24.05 3.51
C ALA A 145 1.29 23.70 4.33
N GLY A 146 2.25 22.97 3.75
CA GLY A 146 3.52 22.61 4.40
C GLY A 146 3.41 21.48 5.42
N LYS A 147 2.33 20.70 5.41
CA LYS A 147 2.13 19.53 6.29
C LYS A 147 2.73 18.27 5.66
N HIS A 148 3.38 17.41 6.46
CA HIS A 148 3.68 16.05 6.05
C HIS A 148 2.37 15.30 5.78
N VAL A 149 2.38 14.34 4.84
CA VAL A 149 1.17 13.58 4.50
C VAL A 149 1.45 12.09 4.52
N ALA A 150 0.61 11.36 5.26
CA ALA A 150 0.46 9.90 5.14
C ALA A 150 -0.89 9.63 4.48
N CYS A 151 -0.90 8.97 3.32
CA CYS A 151 -2.12 8.70 2.56
C CYS A 151 -2.40 7.21 2.48
N GLU A 152 -3.66 6.82 2.58
CA GLU A 152 -4.08 5.44 2.32
C GLU A 152 -3.81 5.03 0.86
N LYS A 153 -3.67 3.73 0.66
CA LYS A 153 -3.55 3.10 -0.66
C LYS A 153 -4.95 2.84 -1.29
N PRO A 154 -5.06 2.72 -2.61
CA PRO A 154 -4.07 3.09 -3.62
C PRO A 154 -3.76 4.59 -3.53
N LEU A 155 -2.66 5.03 -4.12
CA LEU A 155 -2.24 6.45 -4.02
C LEU A 155 -3.37 7.40 -4.41
N ALA A 156 -4.09 7.09 -5.50
CA ALA A 156 -5.27 7.84 -5.94
C ALA A 156 -6.28 6.92 -6.65
N GLY A 157 -7.48 7.43 -6.92
CA GLY A 157 -8.49 6.75 -7.73
C GLY A 157 -8.11 6.65 -9.22
N THR A 158 -7.26 7.54 -9.72
CA THR A 158 -6.79 7.57 -11.11
C THR A 158 -5.28 7.79 -11.19
N LEU A 159 -4.65 7.30 -12.28
CA LEU A 159 -3.22 7.56 -12.55
C LEU A 159 -2.95 9.07 -12.73
N ALA A 160 -3.88 9.81 -13.33
CA ALA A 160 -3.74 11.25 -13.54
C ALA A 160 -3.64 12.00 -12.21
N ASP A 161 -4.47 11.64 -11.22
CA ASP A 161 -4.44 12.25 -9.91
C ASP A 161 -3.22 11.82 -9.11
N ALA A 162 -2.79 10.56 -9.21
CA ALA A 162 -1.54 10.09 -8.61
C ALA A 162 -0.33 10.90 -9.12
N LYS A 163 -0.26 11.20 -10.43
CA LYS A 163 0.78 12.07 -10.99
C LYS A 163 0.75 13.49 -10.42
N LYS A 164 -0.44 14.09 -10.25
CA LYS A 164 -0.57 15.41 -9.60
C LYS A 164 -0.08 15.38 -8.15
N MET A 165 -0.41 14.34 -7.41
CA MET A 165 0.07 14.14 -6.02
C MET A 165 1.59 14.08 -5.96
N VAL A 166 2.24 13.37 -6.88
CA VAL A 166 3.71 13.29 -6.96
C VAL A 166 4.32 14.65 -7.28
N LEU A 167 3.76 15.41 -8.21
CA LEU A 167 4.24 16.77 -8.51
C LEU A 167 4.17 17.69 -7.28
N ALA A 168 3.07 17.64 -6.54
CA ALA A 168 2.92 18.38 -5.28
C ALA A 168 3.92 17.89 -4.21
N ALA A 169 4.15 16.58 -4.11
CA ALA A 169 5.13 15.99 -3.19
C ALA A 169 6.56 16.47 -3.50
N ARG A 170 6.97 16.48 -4.77
CA ARG A 170 8.27 17.02 -5.22
C ARG A 170 8.45 18.51 -4.84
N ALA A 171 7.41 19.31 -5.04
CA ALA A 171 7.44 20.72 -4.66
C ALA A 171 7.57 20.90 -3.14
N ALA A 172 6.82 20.11 -2.36
CA ALA A 172 6.84 20.12 -0.90
C ALA A 172 8.16 19.60 -0.31
N ALA A 173 8.78 18.61 -0.95
CA ALA A 173 10.06 18.03 -0.53
C ALA A 173 11.20 19.09 -0.50
N LYS A 174 11.19 20.07 -1.41
CA LYS A 174 12.13 21.19 -1.41
C LYS A 174 12.05 22.05 -0.13
N LYS A 175 10.93 21.97 0.57
CA LYS A 175 10.70 22.63 1.87
C LYS A 175 10.89 21.66 3.06
N GLY A 176 11.37 20.41 2.79
CA GLY A 176 11.56 19.36 3.79
C GLY A 176 10.28 18.67 4.25
N VAL A 177 9.18 18.82 3.51
CA VAL A 177 7.93 18.10 3.74
C VAL A 177 8.06 16.70 3.14
N ARG A 178 7.54 15.69 3.83
CA ARG A 178 7.63 14.28 3.44
C ARG A 178 6.25 13.70 3.16
N THR A 179 6.20 12.68 2.31
CA THR A 179 5.01 11.91 2.00
C THR A 179 5.20 10.44 2.34
N PHE A 180 4.10 9.75 2.67
CA PHE A 180 4.07 8.35 3.05
C PHE A 180 2.79 7.71 2.53
N VAL A 181 2.85 6.42 2.15
CA VAL A 181 1.66 5.67 1.74
C VAL A 181 1.50 4.43 2.62
N TRP A 182 0.27 4.13 3.03
CA TRP A 182 -0.04 3.04 3.96
C TRP A 182 0.00 1.64 3.30
N TYR A 183 1.15 1.25 2.75
CA TYR A 183 1.43 -0.14 2.38
C TYR A 183 1.93 -0.92 3.60
N ASN A 184 1.02 -1.12 4.56
CA ASN A 184 1.30 -1.66 5.88
C ASN A 184 1.86 -3.09 5.88
N TYR A 185 1.61 -3.90 4.84
CA TYR A 185 2.15 -5.26 4.76
C TYR A 185 3.67 -5.31 4.69
N ARG A 186 4.35 -4.26 4.20
CA ARG A 186 5.82 -4.14 4.29
C ARG A 186 6.33 -4.21 5.74
N ARG A 187 5.49 -3.91 6.74
CA ARG A 187 5.80 -3.90 8.19
C ARG A 187 5.42 -5.20 8.89
N CYS A 188 4.89 -6.16 8.19
CA CYS A 188 4.76 -7.51 8.70
C CYS A 188 6.18 -8.12 8.85
N PRO A 189 6.58 -8.64 10.04
CA PRO A 189 7.93 -9.17 10.25
C PRO A 189 8.36 -10.20 9.21
N ALA A 190 7.46 -11.08 8.78
CA ALA A 190 7.73 -12.07 7.75
C ALA A 190 8.02 -11.45 6.37
N VAL A 191 7.26 -10.42 5.97
CA VAL A 191 7.47 -9.71 4.71
C VAL A 191 8.76 -8.88 4.74
N ALA A 192 9.02 -8.20 5.86
CA ALA A 192 10.26 -7.44 6.06
C ALA A 192 11.50 -8.36 6.09
N LEU A 193 11.38 -9.57 6.67
CA LEU A 193 12.43 -10.59 6.62
C LEU A 193 12.65 -11.09 5.20
N ALA A 194 11.57 -11.36 4.45
CA ALA A 194 11.65 -11.79 3.05
C ALA A 194 12.42 -10.78 2.20
N HIS A 195 12.11 -9.48 2.34
CA HIS A 195 12.87 -8.40 1.70
C HIS A 195 14.36 -8.42 2.08
N ARG A 196 14.68 -8.57 3.37
CA ARG A 196 16.07 -8.66 3.85
C ARG A 196 16.80 -9.85 3.25
N MET A 197 16.17 -11.04 3.20
CA MET A 197 16.75 -12.24 2.61
C MET A 197 17.06 -12.08 1.10
N VAL A 198 16.17 -11.42 0.36
CA VAL A 198 16.43 -11.10 -1.06
C VAL A 198 17.60 -10.14 -1.18
N LYS A 199 17.61 -9.07 -0.39
CA LYS A 199 18.70 -8.06 -0.38
C LYS A 199 20.05 -8.66 0.00
N GLU A 200 20.09 -9.65 0.87
CA GLU A 200 21.27 -10.42 1.23
C GLU A 200 21.71 -11.43 0.16
N GLY A 201 20.98 -11.54 -0.95
CA GLY A 201 21.27 -12.45 -2.06
C GLY A 201 21.00 -13.92 -1.78
N ARG A 202 20.19 -14.24 -0.76
CA ARG A 202 19.91 -15.63 -0.39
C ARG A 202 19.10 -16.37 -1.44
N LEU A 203 18.27 -15.68 -2.23
CA LEU A 203 17.52 -16.28 -3.33
C LEU A 203 18.36 -16.40 -4.61
N GLY A 204 19.48 -15.66 -4.73
CA GLY A 204 20.18 -15.51 -5.99
C GLY A 204 19.33 -14.77 -7.02
N ARG A 205 19.50 -15.08 -8.31
CA ARG A 205 18.64 -14.53 -9.37
C ARG A 205 17.19 -14.99 -9.20
N ILE A 206 16.26 -14.06 -9.20
CA ILE A 206 14.81 -14.37 -9.11
C ILE A 206 14.31 -14.74 -10.52
N PHE A 207 13.54 -15.82 -10.60
CA PHE A 207 12.94 -16.29 -11.85
C PHE A 207 11.44 -16.03 -11.90
N HIS A 208 10.71 -16.34 -10.81
CA HIS A 208 9.25 -16.30 -10.78
C HIS A 208 8.73 -15.61 -9.51
N VAL A 209 7.65 -14.87 -9.68
CA VAL A 209 6.83 -14.33 -8.60
C VAL A 209 5.38 -14.75 -8.84
N ARG A 210 4.72 -15.29 -7.84
CA ARG A 210 3.28 -15.57 -7.85
C ARG A 210 2.66 -14.86 -6.68
N ALA A 211 1.73 -13.95 -6.92
CA ALA A 211 1.07 -13.21 -5.88
C ALA A 211 -0.44 -13.20 -6.08
N SER A 212 -1.18 -13.49 -5.01
CA SER A 212 -2.64 -13.38 -5.06
C SER A 212 -3.19 -12.77 -3.78
N TYR A 213 -4.29 -12.02 -3.91
CA TYR A 213 -5.03 -11.51 -2.78
C TYR A 213 -6.51 -11.83 -2.94
N LEU A 214 -6.95 -12.82 -2.18
CA LEU A 214 -8.24 -13.46 -2.32
C LEU A 214 -9.09 -13.16 -1.08
N GLN A 215 -10.32 -12.68 -1.32
CA GLN A 215 -11.33 -12.43 -0.30
C GLN A 215 -12.70 -12.95 -0.79
N ASP A 216 -13.65 -13.15 0.12
CA ASP A 216 -14.98 -13.68 -0.19
C ASP A 216 -16.15 -12.76 0.24
N TRP A 217 -15.85 -11.58 0.78
CA TRP A 217 -16.88 -10.69 1.32
C TRP A 217 -17.69 -9.92 0.27
N GLY A 218 -17.21 -9.87 -0.99
CA GLY A 218 -17.83 -9.10 -2.10
C GLY A 218 -18.97 -9.82 -2.81
N GLY A 219 -19.54 -10.88 -2.23
CA GLY A 219 -20.60 -11.69 -2.83
C GLY A 219 -21.87 -10.89 -3.19
N PRO A 220 -22.85 -11.56 -3.84
CA PRO A 220 -24.10 -10.92 -4.31
C PRO A 220 -24.91 -10.26 -3.20
N ASP A 221 -24.84 -10.79 -1.98
CA ASP A 221 -25.55 -10.28 -0.81
C ASP A 221 -24.92 -9.01 -0.21
N THR A 222 -23.70 -8.65 -0.64
CA THR A 222 -23.06 -7.42 -0.21
C THR A 222 -23.70 -6.22 -0.90
N PRO A 223 -24.19 -5.22 -0.14
CA PRO A 223 -24.87 -4.07 -0.70
C PRO A 223 -23.92 -3.18 -1.51
N LEU A 224 -24.50 -2.25 -2.29
CA LEU A 224 -23.77 -1.27 -3.09
C LEU A 224 -23.04 -0.26 -2.19
N LEU A 225 -21.83 -0.60 -1.78
CA LEU A 225 -20.93 0.30 -1.07
C LEU A 225 -20.21 1.21 -2.07
N TRP A 226 -19.56 2.27 -1.58
CA TRP A 226 -18.71 3.13 -2.41
C TRP A 226 -17.60 2.37 -3.15
N ARG A 227 -17.14 1.24 -2.58
CA ARG A 227 -16.13 0.35 -3.17
C ARG A 227 -16.57 -0.38 -4.43
N PHE A 228 -17.85 -0.33 -4.78
CA PHE A 228 -18.42 -0.89 -5.99
C PHE A 228 -18.85 0.18 -7.02
N GLN A 229 -18.47 1.44 -6.77
CA GLN A 229 -18.79 2.60 -7.61
C GLN A 229 -17.48 3.20 -8.15
N GLY A 230 -17.28 3.09 -9.48
CA GLY A 230 -16.01 3.43 -10.14
C GLY A 230 -15.59 4.89 -10.00
N ASP A 231 -16.56 5.81 -9.98
CA ASP A 231 -16.35 7.25 -9.75
C ASP A 231 -15.80 7.58 -8.34
N LEU A 232 -16.06 6.70 -7.35
CA LEU A 232 -15.60 6.87 -5.98
C LEU A 232 -14.35 6.03 -5.67
N ALA A 233 -14.28 4.83 -6.22
CA ALA A 233 -13.23 3.87 -5.91
C ALA A 233 -12.10 3.84 -6.95
N GLY A 234 -12.37 4.26 -8.19
CA GLY A 234 -11.45 4.12 -9.33
C GLY A 234 -11.50 2.72 -9.93
N SER A 235 -11.34 1.68 -9.12
CA SER A 235 -11.44 0.26 -9.47
C SER A 235 -11.93 -0.56 -8.27
N GLY A 236 -12.26 -1.83 -8.48
CA GLY A 236 -12.76 -2.74 -7.47
C GLY A 236 -11.67 -3.50 -6.71
N ALA A 237 -11.64 -4.82 -6.90
CA ALA A 237 -10.62 -5.70 -6.33
C ALA A 237 -9.22 -5.30 -6.78
N HIS A 238 -9.08 -4.76 -7.99
CA HIS A 238 -7.80 -4.35 -8.56
C HIS A 238 -7.11 -3.27 -7.72
N GLY A 239 -7.71 -2.11 -7.55
CA GLY A 239 -7.14 -1.01 -6.76
C GLY A 239 -7.10 -1.30 -5.27
N ASP A 240 -8.02 -2.14 -4.77
CA ASP A 240 -8.04 -2.48 -3.34
C ASP A 240 -7.00 -3.56 -2.98
N LEU A 241 -6.94 -4.65 -3.74
CA LEU A 241 -6.16 -5.85 -3.41
C LEU A 241 -4.88 -5.98 -4.25
N ASN A 242 -4.95 -5.84 -5.59
CA ASN A 242 -3.74 -5.90 -6.42
C ASN A 242 -2.72 -4.81 -6.06
N ALA A 243 -3.17 -3.62 -5.61
CA ALA A 243 -2.26 -2.59 -5.13
C ALA A 243 -1.31 -3.10 -4.04
N HIS A 244 -1.80 -3.91 -3.12
CA HIS A 244 -0.98 -4.50 -2.05
C HIS A 244 0.01 -5.54 -2.56
N ILE A 245 -0.42 -6.47 -3.41
CA ILE A 245 0.46 -7.55 -3.86
C ILE A 245 1.48 -7.08 -4.90
N ILE A 246 1.14 -6.09 -5.72
CA ILE A 246 2.11 -5.42 -6.61
C ILE A 246 3.17 -4.71 -5.77
N ASP A 247 2.75 -3.91 -4.78
CA ASP A 247 3.65 -3.23 -3.86
C ASP A 247 4.55 -4.21 -3.11
N MET A 248 3.97 -5.28 -2.55
CA MET A 248 4.71 -6.30 -1.82
C MET A 248 5.72 -7.04 -2.70
N ALA A 249 5.35 -7.36 -3.95
CA ALA A 249 6.26 -8.00 -4.91
C ALA A 249 7.44 -7.09 -5.25
N ARG A 250 7.19 -5.81 -5.58
CA ARG A 250 8.23 -4.80 -5.82
C ARG A 250 9.14 -4.62 -4.60
N PHE A 251 8.54 -4.52 -3.41
CA PHE A 251 9.27 -4.35 -2.15
C PHE A 251 10.18 -5.54 -1.83
N ILE A 252 9.65 -6.78 -1.89
CA ILE A 252 10.43 -7.97 -1.52
C ILE A 252 11.54 -8.21 -2.53
N THR A 253 11.25 -8.10 -3.84
CA THR A 253 12.24 -8.35 -4.90
C THR A 253 13.28 -7.24 -5.02
N GLY A 254 12.95 -6.03 -4.59
CA GLY A 254 13.78 -4.84 -4.85
C GLY A 254 13.88 -4.52 -6.36
N ASP A 255 12.90 -4.95 -7.16
CA ASP A 255 12.88 -4.81 -8.62
C ASP A 255 11.55 -4.20 -9.09
N GLU A 256 11.55 -3.59 -10.27
CA GLU A 256 10.41 -2.88 -10.83
C GLU A 256 9.73 -3.68 -11.95
N ILE A 257 8.38 -3.61 -11.98
CA ILE A 257 7.60 -4.19 -13.07
C ILE A 257 7.62 -3.23 -14.25
N THR A 258 8.03 -3.72 -15.42
CA THR A 258 8.20 -2.92 -16.65
C THR A 258 7.18 -3.24 -17.73
N GLU A 259 6.54 -4.40 -17.64
CA GLU A 259 5.63 -4.89 -18.68
C GLU A 259 4.49 -5.69 -18.07
N VAL A 260 3.29 -5.50 -18.57
CA VAL A 260 2.08 -6.29 -18.25
C VAL A 260 1.60 -6.98 -19.53
N VAL A 261 1.17 -8.24 -19.40
CA VAL A 261 0.72 -9.08 -20.50
C VAL A 261 -0.53 -9.85 -20.10
N GLY A 262 -1.52 -9.93 -21.00
CA GLY A 262 -2.65 -10.85 -20.90
C GLY A 262 -3.52 -10.67 -19.66
N SER A 263 -4.02 -9.45 -19.43
CA SER A 263 -4.93 -9.17 -18.32
C SER A 263 -6.36 -9.61 -18.61
N ILE A 264 -7.06 -9.99 -17.54
CA ILE A 264 -8.50 -10.23 -17.52
C ILE A 264 -9.09 -9.35 -16.42
N GLU A 265 -10.06 -8.49 -16.79
CA GLU A 265 -10.88 -7.68 -15.87
C GLU A 265 -12.32 -8.18 -15.97
N GLU A 266 -12.94 -8.58 -14.85
CA GLU A 266 -14.29 -9.12 -14.86
C GLU A 266 -15.15 -8.55 -13.71
N THR A 267 -16.42 -8.25 -14.04
CA THR A 267 -17.47 -7.85 -13.10
C THR A 267 -18.57 -8.90 -13.09
N PHE A 268 -18.52 -9.80 -12.14
CA PHE A 268 -19.51 -10.89 -11.99
C PHE A 268 -20.83 -10.41 -11.38
N VAL A 269 -20.76 -9.56 -10.34
CA VAL A 269 -21.93 -9.03 -9.63
C VAL A 269 -22.26 -7.64 -10.13
N LYS A 270 -23.06 -7.58 -11.20
CA LYS A 270 -23.39 -6.33 -11.94
C LYS A 270 -24.37 -5.42 -11.20
N GLU A 271 -25.21 -5.99 -10.32
CA GLU A 271 -26.23 -5.23 -9.57
C GLU A 271 -26.15 -5.59 -8.08
N ARG A 272 -26.32 -4.59 -7.23
CA ARG A 272 -26.30 -4.74 -5.77
C ARG A 272 -27.41 -3.93 -5.13
N ALA A 273 -27.92 -4.40 -3.98
CA ALA A 273 -28.93 -3.67 -3.21
C ALA A 273 -28.40 -2.29 -2.76
N VAL A 274 -29.19 -1.24 -3.03
CA VAL A 274 -28.83 0.12 -2.59
C VAL A 274 -29.07 0.26 -1.08
N VAL A 275 -28.12 0.89 -0.39
CA VAL A 275 -28.25 1.20 1.05
C VAL A 275 -28.85 2.59 1.25
N ALA A 276 -29.65 2.75 2.30
CA ALA A 276 -30.34 4.00 2.63
C ALA A 276 -29.41 5.17 2.91
N ASN A 277 -28.20 4.88 3.43
CA ASN A 277 -27.16 5.89 3.70
C ASN A 277 -25.96 5.64 2.79
N ALA A 278 -25.64 6.61 1.94
CA ALA A 278 -24.46 6.57 1.07
C ALA A 278 -23.18 6.41 1.95
N GLY A 279 -22.60 5.23 1.93
CA GLY A 279 -21.36 4.94 2.64
C GLY A 279 -21.45 3.81 3.65
N GLY A 280 -22.10 2.70 3.31
CA GLY A 280 -22.11 1.49 4.13
C GLY A 280 -20.71 1.15 4.67
N GLU A 281 -20.64 0.67 5.88
CA GLU A 281 -19.40 0.44 6.64
C GLU A 281 -19.01 -1.04 6.60
N ILE A 282 -17.73 -1.31 6.39
CA ILE A 282 -17.15 -2.63 6.69
C ILE A 282 -16.69 -2.61 8.15
N SER A 283 -17.21 -3.55 8.93
CA SER A 283 -16.88 -3.69 10.35
C SER A 283 -16.61 -5.15 10.69
N GLY A 284 -16.19 -5.44 11.92
CA GLY A 284 -16.05 -6.82 12.43
C GLY A 284 -17.35 -7.65 12.37
N LYS A 285 -18.49 -7.03 12.05
CA LYS A 285 -19.79 -7.68 11.82
C LYS A 285 -20.12 -7.80 10.32
N GLY A 286 -19.12 -7.70 9.45
CA GLY A 286 -19.26 -7.73 8.00
C GLY A 286 -19.61 -6.38 7.37
N ALA A 287 -19.87 -6.40 6.07
CA ALA A 287 -20.34 -5.24 5.32
C ALA A 287 -21.84 -5.03 5.59
N LYS A 288 -22.18 -3.92 6.22
CA LYS A 288 -23.56 -3.59 6.56
C LYS A 288 -23.98 -2.25 5.99
N GLY A 289 -25.18 -2.24 5.42
CA GLY A 289 -25.97 -1.05 5.17
C GLY A 289 -27.43 -1.46 5.30
N ALA A 290 -28.27 -0.62 5.91
CA ALA A 290 -29.71 -0.86 5.90
C ALA A 290 -30.16 -0.83 4.44
N SER A 291 -30.66 -1.95 3.92
CA SER A 291 -31.24 -2.00 2.58
C SER A 291 -32.39 -1.01 2.49
N SER A 292 -32.39 -0.15 1.46
CA SER A 292 -33.49 0.79 1.20
C SER A 292 -34.71 0.12 0.53
N GLY A 293 -34.87 -1.20 0.70
CA GLY A 293 -35.93 -1.97 0.08
C GLY A 293 -35.51 -2.55 -1.28
N LYS A 294 -36.45 -2.67 -2.23
CA LYS A 294 -36.27 -3.37 -3.53
C LYS A 294 -35.40 -2.63 -4.58
N LYS A 295 -34.69 -1.55 -4.22
CA LYS A 295 -33.88 -0.81 -5.20
C LYS A 295 -32.51 -1.46 -5.37
N SER A 296 -32.13 -1.79 -6.61
CA SER A 296 -30.77 -2.17 -6.99
C SER A 296 -30.05 -1.01 -7.68
N GLY A 297 -28.72 -1.04 -7.64
CA GLY A 297 -27.84 -0.14 -8.36
C GLY A 297 -26.70 -0.90 -8.99
N LYS A 298 -26.11 -0.36 -10.07
CA LYS A 298 -25.03 -1.01 -10.81
C LYS A 298 -23.71 -0.96 -10.05
N SER A 299 -23.02 -2.11 -9.96
CA SER A 299 -21.58 -2.16 -9.70
C SER A 299 -20.86 -1.74 -10.99
N THR A 300 -19.92 -0.79 -10.87
CA THR A 300 -19.20 -0.23 -12.02
C THR A 300 -17.69 -0.43 -11.91
N VAL A 301 -17.27 -1.41 -11.11
CA VAL A 301 -15.88 -1.80 -10.91
C VAL A 301 -15.71 -3.30 -11.10
N ASP A 302 -14.47 -3.71 -11.23
CA ASP A 302 -14.07 -5.11 -11.29
C ASP A 302 -14.34 -5.86 -9.96
N ASP A 303 -14.73 -7.12 -10.08
CA ASP A 303 -14.77 -8.08 -8.98
C ASP A 303 -13.49 -8.96 -8.97
N ALA A 304 -12.85 -9.12 -10.14
CA ALA A 304 -11.60 -9.85 -10.31
C ALA A 304 -10.72 -9.23 -11.40
N VAL A 305 -9.41 -9.16 -11.14
CA VAL A 305 -8.38 -8.83 -12.15
C VAL A 305 -7.18 -9.75 -11.98
N LEU A 306 -6.83 -10.44 -13.09
CA LEU A 306 -5.67 -11.31 -13.20
C LEU A 306 -4.77 -10.83 -14.33
N PHE A 307 -3.45 -10.92 -14.16
CA PHE A 307 -2.49 -10.55 -15.21
C PHE A 307 -1.13 -11.20 -15.03
N LEU A 308 -0.35 -11.21 -16.13
CA LEU A 308 1.07 -11.59 -16.13
C LEU A 308 1.93 -10.34 -16.24
N ALA A 309 3.16 -10.40 -15.70
CA ALA A 309 4.08 -9.27 -15.72
C ALA A 309 5.52 -9.69 -15.88
N ARG A 310 6.39 -8.73 -16.32
CA ARG A 310 7.85 -8.87 -16.33
C ARG A 310 8.47 -7.81 -15.44
N PHE A 311 9.45 -8.25 -14.67
CA PHE A 311 10.32 -7.38 -13.92
C PHE A 311 11.54 -6.94 -14.75
N LYS A 312 12.10 -5.80 -14.40
CA LYS A 312 13.24 -5.18 -15.10
C LYS A 312 14.46 -6.12 -15.17
N GLN A 313 14.72 -6.89 -14.11
CA GLN A 313 15.82 -7.85 -14.05
C GLN A 313 15.49 -9.22 -14.67
N GLY A 314 14.33 -9.35 -15.33
CA GLY A 314 13.95 -10.49 -16.14
C GLY A 314 13.12 -11.56 -15.44
N ALA A 315 12.74 -11.38 -14.18
CA ALA A 315 11.77 -12.25 -13.52
C ALA A 315 10.39 -12.10 -14.17
N VAL A 316 9.60 -13.19 -14.17
CA VAL A 316 8.21 -13.18 -14.64
C VAL A 316 7.25 -13.37 -13.46
N ALA A 317 6.05 -12.79 -13.56
CA ALA A 317 5.09 -12.84 -12.48
C ALA A 317 3.67 -13.11 -12.95
N SER A 318 2.86 -13.66 -12.02
CA SER A 318 1.40 -13.69 -12.11
C SER A 318 0.80 -13.01 -10.90
N PHE A 319 -0.24 -12.21 -11.15
CA PHE A 319 -1.00 -11.50 -10.13
C PHE A 319 -2.48 -11.82 -10.26
N GLU A 320 -3.15 -12.01 -9.12
CA GLU A 320 -4.57 -12.29 -9.04
C GLU A 320 -5.19 -11.58 -7.84
N ALA A 321 -6.27 -10.84 -8.07
CA ALA A 321 -7.06 -10.25 -7.00
C ALA A 321 -8.55 -10.42 -7.25
N THR A 322 -9.28 -10.86 -6.24
CA THR A 322 -10.74 -10.93 -6.27
C THR A 322 -11.34 -10.86 -4.88
N ARG A 323 -12.58 -10.34 -4.80
CA ARG A 323 -13.41 -10.32 -3.58
C ARG A 323 -14.48 -11.43 -3.58
N LEU A 324 -14.41 -12.37 -4.53
CA LEU A 324 -15.38 -13.44 -4.76
C LEU A 324 -14.78 -14.86 -4.60
N ALA A 325 -13.60 -14.99 -4.04
CA ALA A 325 -12.93 -16.26 -3.83
C ALA A 325 -13.48 -16.98 -2.59
N THR A 326 -14.67 -17.54 -2.68
CA THR A 326 -15.35 -18.26 -1.59
C THR A 326 -14.42 -19.21 -0.86
N GLY A 327 -14.32 -19.05 0.47
CA GLY A 327 -13.43 -19.83 1.32
C GLY A 327 -12.07 -19.19 1.61
N ASN A 328 -11.75 -18.03 1.00
CA ASN A 328 -10.57 -17.23 1.32
C ASN A 328 -11.02 -15.93 1.98
N GLN A 329 -10.70 -15.72 3.25
CA GLN A 329 -11.22 -14.57 4.00
C GLN A 329 -10.37 -13.33 3.84
N ASN A 330 -9.04 -13.46 3.98
CA ASN A 330 -8.09 -12.37 3.79
C ASN A 330 -6.73 -12.90 3.31
N ARG A 331 -6.74 -13.74 2.31
CA ARG A 331 -5.56 -14.47 1.84
C ARG A 331 -4.73 -13.62 0.88
N ASN A 332 -3.85 -12.80 1.46
CA ASN A 332 -2.78 -12.12 0.73
C ASN A 332 -1.54 -13.01 0.78
N ASN A 333 -1.15 -13.58 -0.35
CA ASN A 333 -0.02 -14.49 -0.42
C ASN A 333 0.92 -14.18 -1.57
N ILE A 334 2.19 -14.55 -1.38
CA ILE A 334 3.23 -14.43 -2.39
C ILE A 334 4.19 -15.61 -2.30
N GLU A 335 4.59 -16.14 -3.46
CA GLU A 335 5.69 -17.09 -3.62
C GLU A 335 6.73 -16.50 -4.57
N ILE A 336 7.99 -16.54 -4.16
CA ILE A 336 9.13 -16.06 -4.98
C ILE A 336 10.13 -17.19 -5.11
N ASN A 337 10.49 -17.53 -6.36
CA ASN A 337 11.42 -18.60 -6.68
C ASN A 337 12.68 -18.01 -7.31
N GLY A 338 13.81 -18.29 -6.71
CA GLY A 338 15.14 -17.89 -7.16
C GLY A 338 16.09 -19.06 -7.37
N GLU A 339 17.26 -18.76 -7.87
CA GLU A 339 18.33 -19.70 -8.19
C GLU A 339 18.83 -20.47 -6.95
N LYS A 340 18.96 -19.78 -5.80
CA LYS A 340 19.55 -20.34 -4.58
C LYS A 340 18.50 -20.69 -3.52
N GLY A 341 17.26 -20.24 -3.70
CA GLY A 341 16.20 -20.50 -2.74
C GLY A 341 14.86 -19.93 -3.17
N SER A 342 13.84 -20.26 -2.39
CA SER A 342 12.48 -19.79 -2.60
C SER A 342 11.83 -19.41 -1.26
N LEU A 343 10.88 -18.50 -1.30
CA LEU A 343 10.11 -18.13 -0.13
C LEU A 343 8.61 -18.08 -0.43
N LYS A 344 7.81 -18.30 0.63
CA LYS A 344 6.36 -18.16 0.61
C LYS A 344 5.90 -17.41 1.84
N PHE A 345 4.97 -16.51 1.62
CA PHE A 345 4.25 -15.79 2.67
C PHE A 345 2.76 -15.93 2.45
N ASP A 346 2.00 -16.07 3.53
CA ASP A 346 0.55 -16.06 3.56
C ASP A 346 0.09 -15.23 4.75
N PHE A 347 -0.69 -14.18 4.51
CA PHE A 347 -1.12 -13.25 5.55
C PHE A 347 -2.05 -13.90 6.59
N GLU A 348 -2.82 -14.92 6.22
CA GLU A 348 -3.62 -15.67 7.20
C GLU A 348 -2.73 -16.44 8.20
N ARG A 349 -1.41 -16.53 7.91
CA ARG A 349 -0.34 -17.00 8.79
C ARG A 349 0.76 -15.96 8.94
N MET A 350 0.41 -14.71 9.18
CA MET A 350 1.28 -13.54 9.08
C MET A 350 2.55 -13.59 9.93
N ASN A 351 2.60 -14.46 10.93
CA ASN A 351 3.78 -14.65 11.79
C ASN A 351 4.78 -15.69 11.25
N GLU A 352 4.55 -16.24 10.07
CA GLU A 352 5.35 -17.31 9.47
C GLU A 352 5.89 -16.88 8.10
N LEU A 353 7.15 -17.26 7.83
CA LEU A 353 7.75 -17.23 6.50
C LEU A 353 8.22 -18.65 6.17
N GLN A 354 7.84 -19.18 5.00
CA GLN A 354 8.38 -20.45 4.53
C GLN A 354 9.60 -20.18 3.66
N TRP A 355 10.68 -20.92 3.90
CA TRP A 355 11.95 -20.81 3.22
C TRP A 355 12.40 -22.15 2.66
N TRP A 356 12.80 -22.18 1.40
CA TRP A 356 13.47 -23.30 0.75
C TRP A 356 14.90 -22.89 0.43
N ASP A 357 15.89 -23.55 1.06
CA ASP A 357 17.29 -23.34 0.78
C ASP A 357 17.78 -24.38 -0.23
N HIS A 358 18.09 -23.90 -1.46
CA HIS A 358 18.58 -24.78 -2.52
C HIS A 358 20.07 -25.10 -2.39
N THR A 359 20.80 -24.41 -1.51
CA THR A 359 22.24 -24.62 -1.27
C THR A 359 22.52 -25.79 -0.32
N LEU A 360 21.52 -26.28 0.41
CA LEU A 360 21.63 -27.44 1.27
C LEU A 360 21.87 -28.75 0.48
N ASP A 361 22.40 -29.77 1.16
CA ASP A 361 22.46 -31.12 0.63
C ASP A 361 21.05 -31.54 0.14
N PRO A 362 20.91 -32.10 -1.06
CA PRO A 362 19.60 -32.54 -1.61
C PRO A 362 18.75 -33.36 -0.67
N LYS A 363 19.37 -34.17 0.20
CA LYS A 363 18.69 -35.01 1.20
C LYS A 363 18.05 -34.17 2.33
N LEU A 364 18.51 -32.93 2.55
CA LEU A 364 18.05 -32.05 3.62
C LEU A 364 17.15 -30.93 3.10
N ARG A 365 16.93 -30.85 1.79
CA ARG A 365 16.09 -29.81 1.19
C ARG A 365 14.63 -30.03 1.54
N GLY A 366 14.00 -28.99 2.02
CA GLY A 366 12.58 -28.99 2.36
C GLY A 366 12.13 -27.57 2.68
N TRP A 367 10.83 -27.33 2.71
CA TRP A 367 10.28 -26.09 3.18
C TRP A 367 10.44 -25.96 4.69
N SER A 368 11.29 -25.05 5.12
CA SER A 368 11.43 -24.66 6.53
C SER A 368 10.43 -23.59 6.88
N ARG A 369 9.78 -23.71 8.04
CA ARG A 369 8.91 -22.68 8.61
C ARG A 369 9.72 -21.81 9.57
N ILE A 370 9.82 -20.53 9.27
CA ILE A 370 10.45 -19.53 10.13
C ILE A 370 9.33 -18.80 10.89
N MET A 371 9.32 -18.92 12.22
CA MET A 371 8.44 -18.13 13.08
C MET A 371 9.05 -16.74 13.25
N CYS A 372 8.43 -15.74 12.64
CA CYS A 372 8.94 -14.37 12.61
C CYS A 372 8.54 -13.57 13.86
N THR A 373 8.72 -14.18 15.03
CA THR A 373 8.35 -13.63 16.35
C THR A 373 9.56 -13.41 17.26
N ASP A 374 10.77 -13.81 16.84
CA ASP A 374 12.00 -13.56 17.57
C ASP A 374 12.45 -12.11 17.43
N GLY A 375 13.06 -11.54 18.46
CA GLY A 375 13.52 -10.16 18.48
C GLY A 375 14.57 -9.80 17.43
N SER A 376 15.22 -10.78 16.78
CA SER A 376 16.13 -10.57 15.65
C SER A 376 15.40 -10.28 14.32
N HIS A 377 14.11 -10.60 14.25
CA HIS A 377 13.28 -10.28 13.08
C HIS A 377 12.87 -8.80 13.07
N PRO A 378 12.73 -8.18 11.89
CA PRO A 378 12.30 -6.79 11.80
C PRO A 378 10.98 -6.57 12.54
N TYR A 379 10.88 -5.49 13.32
CA TYR A 379 9.74 -5.10 14.15
C TYR A 379 9.38 -6.02 15.32
N ALA A 380 9.60 -7.34 15.23
CA ALA A 380 9.12 -8.30 16.22
C ALA A 380 9.63 -8.01 17.65
N GLY A 381 10.89 -7.60 17.77
CA GLY A 381 11.51 -7.29 19.06
C GLY A 381 10.93 -6.09 19.82
N HIS A 382 10.09 -5.30 19.19
CA HIS A 382 9.42 -4.17 19.83
C HIS A 382 8.13 -4.56 20.58
N TYR A 383 7.58 -5.75 20.33
CA TYR A 383 6.26 -6.12 20.83
C TYR A 383 6.33 -7.06 22.03
N TRP A 384 6.59 -8.33 21.81
CA TRP A 384 6.45 -9.37 22.81
C TRP A 384 7.68 -10.27 22.86
N PRO A 385 7.87 -11.02 23.94
CA PRO A 385 8.87 -12.10 23.95
C PRO A 385 8.66 -13.07 22.79
N ALA A 386 9.74 -13.69 22.33
CA ALA A 386 9.68 -14.68 21.24
C ALA A 386 8.56 -15.72 21.44
N ALA A 387 7.99 -16.22 20.34
CA ALA A 387 6.85 -17.12 20.28
C ALA A 387 5.45 -16.51 20.58
N HIS A 388 5.35 -15.24 20.97
CA HIS A 388 4.07 -14.56 21.09
C HIS A 388 3.69 -13.93 19.76
N LEU A 389 2.45 -14.18 19.32
CA LEU A 389 1.97 -13.76 18.02
C LEU A 389 1.57 -12.29 18.00
N ILE A 390 1.77 -11.64 16.86
CA ILE A 390 1.22 -10.31 16.57
C ILE A 390 0.04 -10.41 15.60
N GLY A 391 -0.82 -9.39 15.57
CA GLY A 391 -2.03 -9.33 14.75
C GLY A 391 -1.98 -8.24 13.70
N TYR A 392 -3.09 -8.06 13.01
CA TYR A 392 -3.30 -7.14 11.88
C TYR A 392 -2.89 -5.68 12.20
N GLU A 393 -3.23 -5.19 13.39
CA GLU A 393 -2.96 -3.83 13.85
C GLU A 393 -1.47 -3.51 13.99
N HIS A 394 -0.63 -4.51 14.26
CA HIS A 394 0.80 -4.31 14.51
C HIS A 394 1.56 -3.80 13.26
N GLY A 395 1.12 -4.17 12.06
CA GLY A 395 1.67 -3.61 10.82
C GLY A 395 1.45 -2.10 10.72
N PHE A 396 0.29 -1.61 11.13
CA PHE A 396 -0.02 -0.18 11.19
C PHE A 396 0.76 0.53 12.30
N ILE A 397 0.85 -0.08 13.49
CA ILE A 397 1.64 0.45 14.61
C ILE A 397 3.11 0.62 14.21
N SER A 398 3.70 -0.39 13.57
CA SER A 398 5.07 -0.34 13.04
C SER A 398 5.23 0.76 11.99
N GLN A 399 4.24 0.95 11.11
CA GLN A 399 4.30 2.00 10.09
C GLN A 399 4.18 3.40 10.70
N ALA A 400 3.30 3.60 11.68
CA ALA A 400 3.20 4.87 12.40
C ALA A 400 4.51 5.21 13.14
N ALA A 401 5.18 4.20 13.69
CA ALA A 401 6.50 4.38 14.31
C ALA A 401 7.57 4.80 13.29
N ASP A 402 7.64 4.12 12.15
CA ASP A 402 8.57 4.48 11.06
C ASP A 402 8.30 5.91 10.54
N ILE A 403 7.03 6.27 10.32
CA ILE A 403 6.65 7.63 9.90
C ILE A 403 7.11 8.65 10.94
N SER A 404 6.83 8.41 12.22
CA SER A 404 7.25 9.28 13.32
C SER A 404 8.77 9.43 13.38
N ALA A 405 9.51 8.33 13.24
CA ALA A 405 10.97 8.35 13.20
C ALA A 405 11.48 9.20 12.03
N MET A 406 10.91 9.05 10.83
CA MET A 406 11.31 9.81 9.65
C MET A 406 10.98 11.30 9.75
N VAL A 407 9.81 11.67 10.28
CA VAL A 407 9.45 13.08 10.53
C VAL A 407 10.38 13.70 11.56
N ALA A 408 10.85 12.93 12.53
CA ALA A 408 11.86 13.34 13.52
C ALA A 408 13.31 13.36 12.99
N GLY A 409 13.51 13.07 11.68
CA GLY A 409 14.84 13.06 11.05
C GLY A 409 15.62 11.75 11.20
N GLY A 410 14.99 10.68 11.67
CA GLY A 410 15.54 9.33 11.73
C GLY A 410 15.26 8.50 10.47
N SER A 411 15.53 7.20 10.55
CA SER A 411 15.33 6.23 9.46
C SER A 411 14.27 5.18 9.82
N PRO A 412 13.54 4.65 8.85
CA PRO A 412 12.61 3.54 9.05
C PRO A 412 13.37 2.21 9.18
N VAL A 413 12.76 1.19 9.74
CA VAL A 413 13.33 -0.18 9.85
C VAL A 413 13.46 -0.83 8.47
N VAL A 414 12.48 -0.65 7.60
CA VAL A 414 12.53 -1.02 6.18
C VAL A 414 12.11 0.18 5.32
N SER A 415 12.40 0.15 4.01
CA SER A 415 12.09 1.27 3.11
C SER A 415 10.63 1.71 3.22
N MET A 416 10.42 3.02 3.32
CA MET A 416 9.11 3.64 3.42
C MET A 416 8.58 3.96 2.02
N PRO A 417 7.38 3.52 1.65
CA PRO A 417 6.75 3.94 0.42
C PRO A 417 6.29 5.40 0.54
N ASP A 418 6.85 6.25 -0.29
CA ASP A 418 6.39 7.62 -0.51
C ASP A 418 5.45 7.71 -1.73
N PHE A 419 5.07 8.92 -2.13
CA PHE A 419 4.19 9.11 -3.28
C PHE A 419 4.85 8.71 -4.60
N GLU A 420 6.16 8.86 -4.72
CA GLU A 420 6.89 8.44 -5.93
C GLU A 420 6.95 6.92 -6.05
N ASP A 421 7.25 6.23 -4.96
CA ASP A 421 7.25 4.77 -4.94
C ASP A 421 5.84 4.21 -5.19
N ALA A 422 4.81 4.82 -4.59
CA ALA A 422 3.42 4.41 -4.79
C ALA A 422 2.90 4.68 -6.22
N LEU A 423 3.40 5.72 -6.89
CA LEU A 423 3.08 5.99 -8.30
C LEU A 423 3.50 4.81 -9.18
N LYS A 424 4.62 4.17 -8.93
CA LYS A 424 5.06 2.99 -9.70
C LYS A 424 4.07 1.83 -9.57
N THR A 425 3.53 1.59 -8.38
CA THR A 425 2.43 0.62 -8.19
C THR A 425 1.18 1.04 -8.97
N GLN A 426 0.82 2.33 -8.91
CA GLN A 426 -0.34 2.87 -9.66
C GLN A 426 -0.18 2.73 -11.17
N CYS A 427 1.06 2.85 -11.70
CA CYS A 427 1.34 2.64 -13.12
C CYS A 427 1.12 1.18 -13.55
N VAL A 428 1.47 0.22 -12.70
CA VAL A 428 1.22 -1.21 -12.97
C VAL A 428 -0.29 -1.50 -12.95
N LEU A 429 -1.02 -0.92 -11.99
CA LEU A 429 -2.48 -1.03 -11.94
C LEU A 429 -3.11 -0.52 -13.26
N GLU A 430 -2.71 0.64 -13.74
CA GLU A 430 -3.21 1.21 -14.99
C GLU A 430 -2.86 0.34 -16.20
N ALA A 431 -1.62 -0.15 -16.27
CA ALA A 431 -1.17 -1.01 -17.36
C ALA A 431 -1.98 -2.32 -17.43
N ALA A 432 -2.36 -2.90 -16.27
CA ALA A 432 -3.19 -4.10 -16.23
C ALA A 432 -4.60 -3.85 -16.76
N ILE A 433 -5.23 -2.74 -16.38
CA ILE A 433 -6.57 -2.38 -16.90
C ILE A 433 -6.51 -2.10 -18.40
N ARG A 434 -5.49 -1.39 -18.87
CA ARG A 434 -5.31 -1.16 -20.32
C ARG A 434 -5.14 -2.47 -21.07
N SER A 435 -4.31 -3.39 -20.57
CA SER A 435 -4.10 -4.71 -21.19
C SER A 435 -5.37 -5.56 -21.21
N ALA A 436 -6.31 -5.37 -20.29
CA ALA A 436 -7.58 -6.07 -20.30
C ALA A 436 -8.59 -5.50 -21.34
N ARG A 437 -8.41 -4.25 -21.75
CA ARG A 437 -9.34 -3.51 -22.63
C ARG A 437 -8.86 -3.39 -24.08
N GLU A 438 -7.57 -3.59 -24.32
CA GLU A 438 -6.93 -3.62 -25.65
C GLU A 438 -6.82 -5.07 -26.18
#